data_79f3683393fec4afabf16a0ea87a8722
#
_entry.id   79f3683393fec4afabf16a0ea87a8722
#
_cell.length_a   1.000
_cell.length_b   1.000
_cell.length_c   1.000
_cell.angle_alpha   90.00
_cell.angle_beta   90.00
_cell.angle_gamma   90.00
#
_symmetry.space_group_name_H-M   'P 1'
#
loop_
_entity.id
_entity.type
_entity.pdbx_description
1 polymer ?
#
loop_
_entity_poly.entity_id
_entity_poly.type
_entity_poly.pdbx_seq_one_letter_code
_entity_poly.pdbx_strand_id
1 'polypeptide(L)'
;MTQQQSLPSIVTLTEIEEIVSTDSFALDLIDAIKKGFLSYSSGGFNACPIQTMGAPPMAPFSGRGSSNDDDDGNYQAQTCVKSGYVTGASHYVIKVASGGHPFPHNSGLMQLYSQSTGKLETILLDEGILTELRTAAVGALAAQLLAPSVLMAENNGDARCCVGMLGTGIQARYQLQYLAHVIKCRNVKVWGRTKEHVQQYIKDMTAEGWNVSSVDTPQDLLTSCSLIVTTTSSREPLLKYTAADADNSIKHPLHITCIGSDATGKMELDPKLAATADLLVADCSLQTAERGEFEDALKQQLVELDSVVELGKFIEREELHRKRDGKDDDCRLTIFDSSGVAVQDCVIAAMVNEALVQREVPM
;
A
#
# COMPACT_ATOMS: atom_id res chain seq x y z
N MET A 1 1.53 -38.44 31.00
CA MET A 1 0.39 -37.54 30.67
C MET A 1 0.58 -37.08 29.24
N THR A 2 -0.16 -37.65 28.31
CA THR A 2 -0.19 -37.19 26.90
C THR A 2 -0.87 -35.84 26.88
N GLN A 3 -0.11 -34.77 26.66
CA GLN A 3 -0.69 -33.46 26.31
C GLN A 3 -1.56 -33.65 25.07
N GLN A 4 -2.86 -33.49 25.22
CA GLN A 4 -3.79 -33.45 24.12
C GLN A 4 -3.34 -32.30 23.23
N GLN A 5 -2.87 -32.58 22.01
CA GLN A 5 -2.50 -31.56 21.04
C GLN A 5 -3.77 -30.79 20.69
N SER A 6 -3.86 -29.53 21.10
CA SER A 6 -4.92 -28.65 20.63
C SER A 6 -4.73 -28.45 19.11
N LEU A 7 -5.81 -28.59 18.37
CA LEU A 7 -5.83 -28.23 16.96
C LEU A 7 -5.66 -26.70 16.82
N PRO A 8 -5.09 -26.22 15.72
CA PRO A 8 -5.03 -24.78 15.47
C PRO A 8 -6.44 -24.19 15.33
N SER A 9 -6.62 -22.96 15.78
CA SER A 9 -7.86 -22.21 15.54
C SER A 9 -7.94 -21.86 14.05
N ILE A 10 -9.11 -22.07 13.45
CA ILE A 10 -9.40 -21.66 12.07
C ILE A 10 -10.41 -20.52 12.14
N VAL A 11 -10.00 -19.36 11.66
CA VAL A 11 -10.78 -18.12 11.69
C VAL A 11 -11.30 -17.84 10.30
N THR A 12 -12.60 -17.70 10.17
CA THR A 12 -13.28 -17.47 8.90
C THR A 12 -13.21 -16.00 8.48
N LEU A 13 -13.44 -15.72 7.19
CA LEU A 13 -13.52 -14.35 6.67
C LEU A 13 -14.54 -13.50 7.45
N THR A 14 -15.72 -14.05 7.74
CA THR A 14 -16.77 -13.31 8.48
C THR A 14 -16.30 -12.88 9.87
N GLU A 15 -15.61 -13.76 10.61
CA GLU A 15 -15.06 -13.41 11.94
C GLU A 15 -13.97 -12.34 11.83
N ILE A 16 -13.16 -12.38 10.77
CA ILE A 16 -12.14 -11.37 10.47
C ILE A 16 -12.82 -10.03 10.17
N GLU A 17 -13.82 -10.02 9.29
CA GLU A 17 -14.58 -8.82 8.90
C GLU A 17 -15.22 -8.13 10.11
N GLU A 18 -15.79 -8.89 11.05
CA GLU A 18 -16.34 -8.34 12.29
C GLU A 18 -15.29 -7.62 13.15
N ILE A 19 -14.03 -8.05 13.11
CA ILE A 19 -12.94 -7.41 13.86
C ILE A 19 -12.47 -6.15 13.16
N VAL A 20 -12.23 -6.23 11.84
CA VAL A 20 -11.55 -5.18 11.08
C VAL A 20 -12.48 -4.06 10.60
N SER A 21 -13.81 -4.22 10.73
CA SER A 21 -14.80 -3.25 10.22
C SER A 21 -14.99 -2.01 11.10
N THR A 22 -14.24 -1.87 12.18
CA THR A 22 -14.38 -0.73 13.11
C THR A 22 -13.39 0.39 12.78
N ASP A 23 -13.83 1.66 12.91
CA ASP A 23 -12.95 2.82 12.75
C ASP A 23 -11.76 2.80 13.71
N SER A 24 -11.95 2.27 14.92
CA SER A 24 -10.86 2.10 15.88
C SER A 24 -9.79 1.15 15.36
N PHE A 25 -10.19 0.04 14.70
CA PHE A 25 -9.22 -0.91 14.13
C PHE A 25 -8.35 -0.25 13.06
N ALA A 26 -8.92 0.59 12.19
CA ALA A 26 -8.17 1.28 11.15
C ALA A 26 -7.10 2.23 11.73
N LEU A 27 -7.46 3.03 12.74
CA LEU A 27 -6.52 3.91 13.44
C LEU A 27 -5.43 3.14 14.17
N ASP A 28 -5.81 2.09 14.89
CA ASP A 28 -4.88 1.23 15.62
C ASP A 28 -3.93 0.51 14.66
N LEU A 29 -4.41 0.09 13.48
CA LEU A 29 -3.58 -0.54 12.45
C LEU A 29 -2.56 0.45 11.88
N ILE A 30 -2.93 1.69 11.58
CA ILE A 30 -1.98 2.72 11.10
C ILE A 30 -0.84 2.91 12.13
N ASP A 31 -1.18 3.02 13.42
CA ASP A 31 -0.19 3.18 14.48
C ASP A 31 0.67 1.91 14.67
N ALA A 32 0.07 0.73 14.59
CA ALA A 32 0.78 -0.54 14.69
C ALA A 32 1.73 -0.75 13.49
N ILE A 33 1.32 -0.39 12.27
CA ILE A 33 2.19 -0.40 11.08
C ILE A 33 3.38 0.55 11.26
N LYS A 34 3.15 1.75 11.81
CA LYS A 34 4.23 2.69 12.14
C LYS A 34 5.25 2.06 13.10
N LYS A 35 4.79 1.42 14.17
CA LYS A 35 5.66 0.71 15.14
C LYS A 35 6.38 -0.47 14.49
N GLY A 36 5.71 -1.19 13.59
CA GLY A 36 6.29 -2.27 12.80
C GLY A 36 7.48 -1.81 11.96
N PHE A 37 7.36 -0.67 11.27
CA PHE A 37 8.47 -0.10 10.48
C PHE A 37 9.62 0.40 11.35
N LEU A 38 9.35 0.96 12.52
CA LEU A 38 10.39 1.30 13.49
C LEU A 38 11.17 0.06 13.95
N SER A 39 10.47 -1.04 14.24
CA SER A 39 11.10 -2.30 14.57
C SER A 39 11.90 -2.88 13.40
N TYR A 40 11.38 -2.76 12.17
CA TYR A 40 12.07 -3.20 10.96
C TYR A 40 13.41 -2.47 10.76
N SER A 41 13.41 -1.14 10.81
CA SER A 41 14.63 -0.35 10.60
C SER A 41 15.64 -0.45 11.74
N SER A 42 15.21 -0.73 12.97
CA SER A 42 16.11 -0.99 14.10
C SER A 42 16.70 -2.41 14.15
N GLY A 43 16.37 -3.27 13.15
CA GLY A 43 16.81 -4.66 13.10
C GLY A 43 16.04 -5.61 14.02
N GLY A 44 14.93 -5.17 14.58
CA GLY A 44 14.05 -5.99 15.42
C GLY A 44 13.13 -6.93 14.65
N PHE A 45 13.06 -6.78 13.32
CA PHE A 45 12.24 -7.62 12.45
C PHE A 45 13.11 -8.52 11.56
N ASN A 46 12.73 -9.79 11.46
CA ASN A 46 13.38 -10.78 10.61
C ASN A 46 12.47 -11.14 9.44
N ALA A 47 12.79 -10.66 8.25
CA ALA A 47 12.11 -11.02 7.01
C ALA A 47 12.74 -12.26 6.38
N CYS A 48 11.91 -13.19 5.89
CA CYS A 48 12.36 -14.28 5.05
C CYS A 48 12.30 -13.87 3.57
N PRO A 49 13.11 -14.49 2.67
CA PRO A 49 13.03 -14.25 1.25
C PRO A 49 11.62 -14.55 0.72
N ILE A 50 11.13 -13.67 -0.16
CA ILE A 50 9.84 -13.85 -0.82
C ILE A 50 9.92 -15.03 -1.77
N GLN A 51 8.94 -15.93 -1.72
CA GLN A 51 8.80 -17.05 -2.62
C GLN A 51 7.60 -16.82 -3.55
N THR A 52 7.80 -16.99 -4.84
CA THR A 52 6.74 -16.88 -5.84
C THR A 52 6.64 -18.20 -6.58
N MET A 53 5.44 -18.77 -6.64
CA MET A 53 5.12 -20.03 -7.32
C MET A 53 4.04 -19.77 -8.37
N GLY A 54 4.04 -20.58 -9.43
CA GLY A 54 3.13 -20.44 -10.56
C GLY A 54 3.82 -19.86 -11.79
N ALA A 55 3.05 -19.51 -12.82
CA ALA A 55 3.62 -19.04 -14.07
C ALA A 55 4.45 -17.78 -13.88
N PRO A 56 5.55 -17.65 -14.66
CA PRO A 56 6.23 -16.38 -14.75
C PRO A 56 5.25 -15.30 -15.23
N PRO A 57 5.43 -14.03 -14.83
CA PRO A 57 4.61 -12.96 -15.34
C PRO A 57 4.64 -13.02 -16.87
N MET A 58 3.45 -13.06 -17.49
CA MET A 58 3.33 -13.12 -18.93
C MET A 58 4.17 -12.02 -19.56
N ALA A 59 4.75 -12.32 -20.75
CA ALA A 59 5.47 -11.35 -21.57
C ALA A 59 4.66 -10.05 -21.69
N PRO A 60 5.33 -8.88 -21.85
CA PRO A 60 4.67 -7.60 -21.80
C PRO A 60 3.47 -7.59 -22.72
N PHE A 61 2.32 -7.17 -22.20
CA PHE A 61 1.08 -6.99 -22.92
C PHE A 61 1.34 -6.04 -24.10
N SER A 62 1.54 -6.62 -25.29
CA SER A 62 1.63 -5.83 -26.51
C SER A 62 0.27 -5.18 -26.71
N GLY A 63 0.19 -3.88 -26.45
CA GLY A 63 -1.02 -3.10 -26.53
C GLY A 63 -1.69 -3.15 -27.90
N ARG A 64 -2.53 -4.11 -28.09
CA ARG A 64 -3.62 -4.07 -29.06
C ARG A 64 -4.89 -4.36 -28.30
N GLY A 65 -5.71 -3.33 -28.14
CA GLY A 65 -7.07 -3.49 -27.70
C GLY A 65 -7.78 -4.47 -28.62
N SER A 66 -8.05 -5.66 -28.16
CA SER A 66 -9.12 -6.47 -28.68
C SER A 66 -10.25 -6.39 -27.65
N SER A 67 -11.27 -5.66 -28.01
CA SER A 67 -12.62 -5.74 -27.45
C SER A 67 -13.22 -7.06 -27.94
N ASN A 68 -12.84 -8.17 -27.34
CA ASN A 68 -13.60 -9.41 -27.41
C ASN A 68 -13.29 -10.18 -26.14
N ASP A 69 -14.35 -10.60 -25.47
CA ASP A 69 -14.37 -11.50 -24.32
C ASP A 69 -13.96 -12.95 -24.73
N ASP A 70 -12.89 -13.09 -25.46
CA ASP A 70 -12.30 -14.38 -25.78
C ASP A 70 -11.33 -14.74 -24.64
N ASP A 71 -11.90 -15.33 -23.60
CA ASP A 71 -11.23 -16.12 -22.58
C ASP A 71 -10.56 -17.33 -23.28
N ASP A 72 -9.32 -17.15 -23.73
CA ASP A 72 -8.53 -18.23 -24.36
C ASP A 72 -7.94 -19.21 -23.33
N GLY A 73 -8.46 -19.22 -22.11
CA GLY A 73 -8.21 -20.25 -21.11
C GLY A 73 -6.78 -20.32 -20.55
N ASN A 74 -5.95 -19.32 -20.79
CA ASN A 74 -4.54 -19.33 -20.44
C ASN A 74 -4.21 -18.46 -19.20
N TYR A 75 -5.16 -18.33 -18.28
CA TYR A 75 -4.93 -17.67 -16.99
C TYR A 75 -4.12 -18.59 -16.08
N GLN A 76 -2.89 -18.19 -15.79
CA GLN A 76 -2.05 -18.90 -14.83
C GLN A 76 -2.04 -18.14 -13.50
N ALA A 77 -2.54 -18.78 -12.46
CA ALA A 77 -2.50 -18.22 -11.11
C ALA A 77 -1.06 -18.18 -10.59
N GLN A 78 -0.75 -17.12 -9.87
CA GLN A 78 0.52 -16.97 -9.16
C GLN A 78 0.25 -16.92 -7.65
N THR A 79 1.07 -17.63 -6.88
CA THR A 79 1.03 -17.63 -5.42
C THR A 79 2.32 -17.05 -4.88
N CYS A 80 2.20 -16.06 -4.00
CA CYS A 80 3.32 -15.40 -3.33
C CYS A 80 3.28 -15.74 -1.84
N VAL A 81 4.41 -16.20 -1.29
CA VAL A 81 4.60 -16.46 0.14
C VAL A 81 5.52 -15.39 0.71
N LYS A 82 5.03 -14.65 1.70
CA LYS A 82 5.81 -13.71 2.50
C LYS A 82 5.77 -14.16 3.96
N SER A 83 6.90 -14.12 4.64
CA SER A 83 6.99 -14.53 6.04
C SER A 83 8.01 -13.72 6.81
N GLY A 84 7.81 -13.66 8.12
CA GLY A 84 8.71 -12.97 9.01
C GLY A 84 8.22 -12.96 10.45
N TYR A 85 8.97 -12.27 11.31
CA TYR A 85 8.61 -12.10 12.71
C TYR A 85 9.34 -10.94 13.36
N VAL A 86 8.72 -10.34 14.36
CA VAL A 86 9.39 -9.43 15.30
C VAL A 86 10.08 -10.30 16.36
N THR A 87 11.35 -10.02 16.63
CA THR A 87 12.12 -10.74 17.65
C THR A 87 11.48 -10.56 19.02
N GLY A 88 11.15 -11.67 19.70
CA GLY A 88 10.51 -11.66 21.01
C GLY A 88 8.99 -11.49 21.00
N ALA A 89 8.36 -11.38 19.82
CA ALA A 89 6.91 -11.48 19.70
C ALA A 89 6.41 -12.91 19.90
N SER A 90 5.10 -13.09 20.04
CA SER A 90 4.49 -14.39 20.28
C SER A 90 4.53 -15.33 19.07
N HIS A 91 4.48 -14.79 17.85
CA HIS A 91 4.27 -15.59 16.64
C HIS A 91 5.27 -15.29 15.52
N TYR A 92 5.57 -16.31 14.70
CA TYR A 92 5.98 -16.18 13.31
C TYR A 92 4.74 -16.08 12.46
N VAL A 93 4.78 -15.29 11.38
CA VAL A 93 3.66 -15.18 10.44
C VAL A 93 4.10 -15.62 9.06
N ILE A 94 3.30 -16.46 8.43
CA ILE A 94 3.43 -16.86 7.03
C ILE A 94 2.15 -16.45 6.33
N LYS A 95 2.26 -15.53 5.36
CA LYS A 95 1.19 -15.16 4.47
C LYS A 95 1.33 -15.88 3.15
N VAL A 96 0.25 -16.47 2.67
CA VAL A 96 0.10 -17.00 1.33
C VAL A 96 -0.95 -16.17 0.61
N ALA A 97 -0.59 -15.53 -0.49
CA ALA A 97 -1.50 -14.73 -1.30
C ALA A 97 -1.44 -15.20 -2.75
N SER A 98 -2.58 -15.40 -3.36
CA SER A 98 -2.69 -15.83 -4.76
C SER A 98 -3.49 -14.82 -5.56
N GLY A 99 -3.08 -14.60 -6.82
CA GLY A 99 -3.76 -13.71 -7.76
C GLY A 99 -3.69 -14.26 -9.18
N GLY A 100 -4.33 -13.58 -10.14
CA GLY A 100 -4.37 -13.99 -11.54
C GLY A 100 -5.56 -14.86 -11.91
N HIS A 101 -6.48 -15.14 -11.00
CA HIS A 101 -7.75 -15.77 -11.29
C HIS A 101 -8.77 -14.76 -11.80
N PRO A 102 -9.66 -15.16 -12.75
CA PRO A 102 -10.76 -14.30 -13.14
C PRO A 102 -11.72 -14.03 -11.96
N PHE A 103 -11.83 -14.98 -10.97
CA PHE A 103 -12.69 -14.80 -9.80
C PHE A 103 -12.39 -15.82 -8.70
N PRO A 104 -12.25 -15.42 -7.42
CA PRO A 104 -11.96 -14.05 -6.95
C PRO A 104 -10.58 -13.60 -7.45
N HIS A 105 -10.39 -12.31 -7.69
CA HIS A 105 -9.11 -11.77 -8.22
C HIS A 105 -7.93 -12.00 -7.28
N ASN A 106 -8.19 -12.01 -5.97
CA ASN A 106 -7.22 -12.31 -4.94
C ASN A 106 -7.78 -13.37 -3.99
N SER A 107 -6.90 -14.21 -3.49
CA SER A 107 -7.18 -15.17 -2.43
C SER A 107 -5.99 -15.19 -1.49
N GLY A 108 -6.20 -15.53 -0.23
CA GLY A 108 -5.12 -15.55 0.72
C GLY A 108 -5.48 -16.21 2.04
N LEU A 109 -4.45 -16.47 2.80
CA LEU A 109 -4.53 -16.86 4.20
C LEU A 109 -3.26 -16.43 4.94
N MET A 110 -3.37 -16.28 6.26
CA MET A 110 -2.22 -16.08 7.14
C MET A 110 -2.17 -17.16 8.20
N GLN A 111 -0.96 -17.65 8.47
CA GLN A 111 -0.70 -18.68 9.48
C GLN A 111 0.17 -18.09 10.58
N LEU A 112 -0.23 -18.29 11.84
CA LEU A 112 0.50 -17.84 13.01
C LEU A 112 1.05 -19.06 13.75
N TYR A 113 2.38 -19.10 13.87
CA TYR A 113 3.12 -20.14 14.57
C TYR A 113 3.73 -19.55 15.84
N SER A 114 3.56 -20.23 16.96
CA SER A 114 4.19 -19.83 18.22
C SER A 114 5.71 -19.77 18.10
N GLN A 115 6.33 -18.63 18.48
CA GLN A 115 7.79 -18.52 18.51
C GLN A 115 8.43 -19.41 19.55
N SER A 116 7.73 -19.73 20.64
CA SER A 116 8.25 -20.55 21.73
C SER A 116 8.21 -22.05 21.46
N THR A 117 7.23 -22.53 20.70
CA THR A 117 7.00 -23.96 20.48
C THR A 117 7.14 -24.44 19.05
N GLY A 118 7.12 -23.50 18.07
CA GLY A 118 7.08 -23.80 16.65
C GLY A 118 5.75 -24.40 16.17
N LYS A 119 4.72 -24.46 17.03
CA LYS A 119 3.43 -25.03 16.66
C LYS A 119 2.58 -24.00 15.91
N LEU A 120 1.82 -24.48 14.91
CA LEU A 120 0.75 -23.71 14.29
C LEU A 120 -0.37 -23.53 15.32
N GLU A 121 -0.73 -22.28 15.60
CA GLU A 121 -1.76 -21.91 16.59
C GLU A 121 -3.02 -21.37 15.93
N THR A 122 -2.87 -20.54 14.86
CA THR A 122 -4.01 -19.90 14.20
C THR A 122 -3.85 -19.91 12.69
N ILE A 123 -4.95 -20.11 11.97
CA ILE A 123 -5.07 -19.92 10.52
C ILE A 123 -6.17 -18.88 10.28
N LEU A 124 -5.83 -17.76 9.67
CA LEU A 124 -6.76 -16.73 9.26
C LEU A 124 -7.10 -16.95 7.78
N LEU A 125 -8.33 -17.35 7.48
CA LEU A 125 -8.85 -17.52 6.11
C LEU A 125 -9.39 -16.17 5.63
N ASP A 126 -8.48 -15.26 5.29
CA ASP A 126 -8.78 -13.84 5.07
C ASP A 126 -9.19 -13.50 3.62
N GLU A 127 -9.08 -14.43 2.69
CA GLU A 127 -9.32 -14.23 1.26
C GLU A 127 -8.66 -12.96 0.68
N GLY A 128 -7.58 -12.52 1.33
CA GLY A 128 -6.79 -11.35 0.92
C GLY A 128 -7.20 -10.01 1.54
N ILE A 129 -8.29 -9.93 2.32
CA ILE A 129 -8.73 -8.66 2.92
C ILE A 129 -7.67 -8.05 3.84
N LEU A 130 -6.95 -8.85 4.62
CA LEU A 130 -5.91 -8.36 5.51
C LEU A 130 -4.73 -7.76 4.71
N THR A 131 -4.44 -8.30 3.53
CA THR A 131 -3.46 -7.71 2.61
C THR A 131 -3.93 -6.35 2.10
N GLU A 132 -5.21 -6.21 1.75
CA GLU A 132 -5.77 -4.95 1.29
C GLU A 132 -5.72 -3.88 2.40
N LEU A 133 -6.15 -4.22 3.60
CA LEU A 133 -6.22 -3.27 4.73
C LEU A 133 -4.83 -2.81 5.19
N ARG A 134 -3.83 -3.74 5.33
CA ARG A 134 -2.47 -3.34 5.73
C ARG A 134 -1.80 -2.46 4.66
N THR A 135 -2.15 -2.66 3.39
CA THR A 135 -1.67 -1.83 2.28
C THR A 135 -2.29 -0.43 2.34
N ALA A 136 -3.58 -0.33 2.65
CA ALA A 136 -4.24 0.96 2.84
C ALA A 136 -3.69 1.70 4.07
N ALA A 137 -3.41 0.98 5.15
CA ALA A 137 -2.83 1.57 6.35
C ALA A 137 -1.43 2.17 6.12
N VAL A 138 -0.58 1.51 5.32
CA VAL A 138 0.74 2.09 5.00
C VAL A 138 0.63 3.30 4.08
N GLY A 139 -0.31 3.31 3.11
CA GLY A 139 -0.58 4.49 2.28
C GLY A 139 -1.07 5.68 3.12
N ALA A 140 -1.98 5.44 4.07
CA ALA A 140 -2.45 6.46 5.00
C ALA A 140 -1.31 6.96 5.92
N LEU A 141 -0.45 6.08 6.43
CA LEU A 141 0.73 6.46 7.21
C LEU A 141 1.68 7.33 6.39
N ALA A 142 1.97 6.96 5.15
CA ALA A 142 2.81 7.76 4.24
C ALA A 142 2.20 9.15 4.01
N ALA A 143 0.90 9.24 3.74
CA ALA A 143 0.20 10.51 3.59
C ALA A 143 0.24 11.36 4.88
N GLN A 144 0.08 10.75 6.05
CA GLN A 144 0.18 11.45 7.33
C GLN A 144 1.57 12.08 7.57
N LEU A 145 2.61 11.44 7.06
CA LEU A 145 4.01 11.85 7.28
C LEU A 145 4.53 12.80 6.20
N LEU A 146 4.11 12.63 4.96
CA LEU A 146 4.73 13.22 3.77
C LEU A 146 3.80 14.15 2.98
N ALA A 147 2.47 14.03 3.14
CA ALA A 147 1.55 14.85 2.35
C ALA A 147 1.53 16.30 2.82
N PRO A 148 1.33 17.26 1.90
CA PRO A 148 1.28 18.69 2.23
C PRO A 148 0.20 19.04 3.27
N SER A 149 0.51 19.98 4.15
CA SER A 149 -0.35 20.40 5.26
C SER A 149 -1.73 20.93 4.83
N VAL A 150 -1.88 21.37 3.58
CA VAL A 150 -3.17 21.78 3.00
C VAL A 150 -4.25 20.71 3.07
N LEU A 151 -3.85 19.43 3.08
CA LEU A 151 -4.77 18.29 3.19
C LEU A 151 -5.21 18.01 4.63
N MET A 152 -4.44 18.50 5.61
CA MET A 152 -4.70 18.32 7.04
C MET A 152 -5.62 19.41 7.62
N ALA A 153 -5.81 20.51 6.90
CA ALA A 153 -6.70 21.59 7.28
C ALA A 153 -8.14 21.30 6.80
N GLU A 154 -9.13 21.87 7.50
CA GLU A 154 -10.49 21.88 6.96
C GLU A 154 -10.52 22.62 5.64
N ASN A 155 -11.35 22.12 4.68
CA ASN A 155 -11.41 22.67 3.35
C ASN A 155 -11.83 24.15 3.39
N ASN A 156 -10.86 25.03 3.18
CA ASN A 156 -11.03 26.49 3.20
C ASN A 156 -11.20 27.09 1.80
N GLY A 157 -11.56 26.25 0.80
CA GLY A 157 -11.71 26.67 -0.60
C GLY A 157 -10.41 26.66 -1.40
N ASP A 158 -9.29 26.19 -0.85
CA ASP A 158 -8.05 26.00 -1.63
C ASP A 158 -8.27 24.87 -2.65
N ALA A 159 -8.20 25.21 -3.93
CA ALA A 159 -8.37 24.26 -5.03
C ALA A 159 -7.33 23.13 -5.04
N ARG A 160 -6.21 23.30 -4.32
CA ARG A 160 -5.15 22.30 -4.17
C ARG A 160 -5.45 21.27 -3.08
N CYS A 161 -6.44 21.54 -2.20
CA CYS A 161 -6.93 20.56 -1.23
C CYS A 161 -7.70 19.47 -1.98
N CYS A 162 -6.96 18.58 -2.64
CA CYS A 162 -7.49 17.53 -3.50
C CYS A 162 -6.57 16.30 -3.49
N VAL A 163 -7.18 15.12 -3.41
CA VAL A 163 -6.52 13.82 -3.57
C VAL A 163 -6.70 13.34 -5.01
N GLY A 164 -5.63 12.97 -5.67
CA GLY A 164 -5.64 12.29 -6.96
C GLY A 164 -5.64 10.78 -6.77
N MET A 165 -6.56 10.08 -7.41
CA MET A 165 -6.58 8.62 -7.41
C MET A 165 -6.29 8.10 -8.81
N LEU A 166 -5.18 7.40 -9.00
CA LEU A 166 -4.82 6.73 -10.24
C LEU A 166 -5.16 5.25 -10.13
N GLY A 167 -6.29 4.85 -10.72
CA GLY A 167 -6.88 3.53 -10.60
C GLY A 167 -8.24 3.56 -9.92
N THR A 168 -9.05 2.51 -10.17
CA THR A 168 -10.44 2.39 -9.69
C THR A 168 -10.72 1.01 -9.09
N GLY A 169 -9.67 0.26 -8.77
CA GLY A 169 -9.74 -1.08 -8.20
C GLY A 169 -10.11 -1.09 -6.72
N ILE A 170 -9.98 -2.26 -6.11
CA ILE A 170 -10.27 -2.46 -4.68
C ILE A 170 -9.34 -1.62 -3.81
N GLN A 171 -8.04 -1.60 -4.12
CA GLN A 171 -7.07 -0.79 -3.38
C GLN A 171 -7.40 0.70 -3.42
N ALA A 172 -7.86 1.24 -4.56
CA ALA A 172 -8.25 2.64 -4.63
C ALA A 172 -9.35 3.01 -3.63
N ARG A 173 -10.25 2.06 -3.31
CA ARG A 173 -11.32 2.24 -2.31
C ARG A 173 -10.75 2.22 -0.89
N TYR A 174 -10.00 1.19 -0.54
CA TYR A 174 -9.40 1.07 0.79
C TYR A 174 -8.43 2.22 1.09
N GLN A 175 -7.68 2.70 0.09
CA GLN A 175 -6.82 3.87 0.26
C GLN A 175 -7.62 5.10 0.68
N LEU A 176 -8.76 5.42 0.05
CA LEU A 176 -9.59 6.54 0.47
C LEU A 176 -10.20 6.32 1.85
N GLN A 177 -10.69 5.11 2.15
CA GLN A 177 -11.23 4.78 3.47
C GLN A 177 -10.22 5.06 4.58
N TYR A 178 -8.97 4.61 4.41
CA TYR A 178 -7.92 4.82 5.41
C TYR A 178 -7.41 6.26 5.43
N LEU A 179 -7.32 6.93 4.28
CA LEU A 179 -7.00 8.37 4.21
C LEU A 179 -8.00 9.22 4.97
N ALA A 180 -9.28 8.83 5.03
CA ALA A 180 -10.30 9.54 5.78
C ALA A 180 -9.98 9.70 7.27
N HIS A 181 -9.13 8.83 7.84
CA HIS A 181 -8.70 8.89 9.23
C HIS A 181 -7.52 9.83 9.49
N VAL A 182 -6.76 10.17 8.45
CA VAL A 182 -5.50 10.93 8.61
C VAL A 182 -5.50 12.30 7.93
N ILE A 183 -6.38 12.53 6.95
CA ILE A 183 -6.55 13.85 6.28
C ILE A 183 -7.97 14.38 6.45
N LYS A 184 -8.11 15.71 6.37
CA LYS A 184 -9.42 16.38 6.41
C LYS A 184 -10.01 16.68 5.04
N CYS A 185 -9.17 16.73 4.01
CA CYS A 185 -9.60 16.89 2.63
C CYS A 185 -10.58 15.78 2.24
N ARG A 186 -11.65 16.15 1.52
CA ARG A 186 -12.65 15.21 0.98
C ARG A 186 -12.87 15.34 -0.52
N ASN A 187 -12.06 16.17 -1.19
CA ASN A 187 -12.12 16.32 -2.64
C ASN A 187 -11.19 15.29 -3.30
N VAL A 188 -11.72 14.58 -4.28
CA VAL A 188 -11.00 13.54 -5.02
C VAL A 188 -11.15 13.74 -6.52
N LYS A 189 -10.04 13.64 -7.22
CA LYS A 189 -10.00 13.50 -8.67
C LYS A 189 -9.53 12.10 -9.02
N VAL A 190 -10.27 11.39 -9.86
CA VAL A 190 -9.95 10.01 -10.24
C VAL A 190 -9.72 9.88 -11.73
N TRP A 191 -8.70 9.10 -12.06
CA TRP A 191 -8.48 8.60 -13.41
C TRP A 191 -8.46 7.07 -13.43
N GLY A 192 -9.06 6.50 -14.45
CA GLY A 192 -9.04 5.07 -14.72
C GLY A 192 -9.21 4.78 -16.21
N ARG A 193 -8.65 3.67 -16.66
CA ARG A 193 -8.68 3.28 -18.09
C ARG A 193 -10.09 3.06 -18.63
N THR A 194 -10.98 2.49 -17.82
CA THR A 194 -12.35 2.10 -18.20
C THR A 194 -13.35 3.09 -17.62
N LYS A 195 -14.10 3.79 -18.47
CA LYS A 195 -15.05 4.81 -18.05
C LYS A 195 -16.14 4.30 -17.12
N GLU A 196 -16.64 3.10 -17.36
CA GLU A 196 -17.66 2.43 -16.55
C GLU A 196 -17.15 2.19 -15.12
N HIS A 197 -15.90 1.74 -14.98
CA HIS A 197 -15.28 1.56 -13.66
C HIS A 197 -15.05 2.89 -12.95
N VAL A 198 -14.70 3.96 -13.68
CA VAL A 198 -14.58 5.31 -13.12
C VAL A 198 -15.93 5.78 -12.58
N GLN A 199 -17.02 5.60 -13.34
CA GLN A 199 -18.36 6.01 -12.92
C GLN A 199 -18.83 5.21 -11.68
N GLN A 200 -18.56 3.92 -11.65
CA GLN A 200 -18.88 3.10 -10.47
C GLN A 200 -18.07 3.55 -9.25
N TYR A 201 -16.77 3.81 -9.42
CA TYR A 201 -15.91 4.32 -8.35
C TYR A 201 -16.39 5.66 -7.79
N ILE A 202 -16.78 6.60 -8.66
CA ILE A 202 -17.35 7.89 -8.26
C ILE A 202 -18.60 7.66 -7.40
N LYS A 203 -19.51 6.79 -7.85
CA LYS A 203 -20.74 6.47 -7.12
C LYS A 203 -20.44 5.89 -5.73
N ASP A 204 -19.52 4.91 -5.67
CA ASP A 204 -19.17 4.21 -4.43
C ASP A 204 -18.56 5.17 -3.41
N MET A 205 -17.55 5.92 -3.82
CA MET A 205 -16.82 6.82 -2.91
C MET A 205 -17.63 8.07 -2.54
N THR A 206 -18.56 8.52 -3.40
CA THR A 206 -19.51 9.58 -3.05
C THR A 206 -20.47 9.11 -1.94
N ALA A 207 -20.89 7.86 -1.98
CA ALA A 207 -21.72 7.27 -0.93
C ALA A 207 -20.98 7.20 0.43
N GLU A 208 -19.64 7.13 0.41
CA GLU A 208 -18.77 7.18 1.59
C GLU A 208 -18.40 8.61 2.03
N GLY A 209 -18.99 9.63 1.43
CA GLY A 209 -18.82 11.03 1.85
C GLY A 209 -17.68 11.78 1.16
N TRP A 210 -17.09 11.23 0.10
CA TRP A 210 -16.09 11.92 -0.72
C TRP A 210 -16.75 12.74 -1.82
N ASN A 211 -16.17 13.89 -2.16
CA ASN A 211 -16.54 14.69 -3.32
C ASN A 211 -15.65 14.28 -4.51
N VAL A 212 -16.14 13.36 -5.34
CA VAL A 212 -15.34 12.70 -6.38
C VAL A 212 -15.71 13.21 -7.77
N SER A 213 -14.70 13.56 -8.56
CA SER A 213 -14.83 13.88 -9.99
C SER A 213 -13.78 13.15 -10.80
N SER A 214 -14.07 12.87 -12.08
CA SER A 214 -13.08 12.32 -13.00
C SER A 214 -12.22 13.39 -13.65
N VAL A 215 -11.01 13.01 -14.08
CA VAL A 215 -10.17 13.79 -14.97
C VAL A 215 -10.00 13.09 -16.31
N ASP A 216 -9.63 13.84 -17.35
CA ASP A 216 -9.50 13.31 -18.71
C ASP A 216 -8.18 12.54 -18.89
N THR A 217 -7.10 13.01 -18.29
CA THR A 217 -5.78 12.41 -18.40
C THR A 217 -5.14 12.18 -17.03
N PRO A 218 -4.21 11.19 -16.88
CA PRO A 218 -3.44 11.02 -15.65
C PRO A 218 -2.65 12.27 -15.26
N GLN A 219 -2.15 13.03 -16.23
CA GLN A 219 -1.37 14.26 -16.03
C GLN A 219 -2.16 15.36 -15.33
N ASP A 220 -3.49 15.38 -15.47
CA ASP A 220 -4.33 16.36 -14.79
C ASP A 220 -4.26 16.21 -13.27
N LEU A 221 -3.91 15.01 -12.77
CA LEU A 221 -3.69 14.76 -11.34
C LEU A 221 -2.44 15.52 -10.83
N LEU A 222 -1.33 15.51 -11.59
CA LEU A 222 -0.08 16.19 -11.21
C LEU A 222 -0.25 17.70 -11.03
N THR A 223 -1.15 18.30 -11.82
CA THR A 223 -1.35 19.76 -11.82
C THR A 223 -2.42 20.24 -10.84
N SER A 224 -3.27 19.34 -10.36
CA SER A 224 -4.48 19.71 -9.63
C SER A 224 -4.67 19.05 -8.27
N CYS A 225 -3.75 18.19 -7.85
CA CYS A 225 -3.84 17.48 -6.58
C CYS A 225 -2.58 17.71 -5.74
N SER A 226 -2.70 17.71 -4.42
CA SER A 226 -1.55 17.78 -3.49
C SER A 226 -1.12 16.41 -2.97
N LEU A 227 -1.95 15.40 -3.14
CA LEU A 227 -1.63 13.99 -2.89
C LEU A 227 -2.11 13.19 -4.09
N ILE A 228 -1.29 12.29 -4.61
CA ILE A 228 -1.70 11.30 -5.60
C ILE A 228 -1.43 9.92 -5.03
N VAL A 229 -2.41 9.01 -5.15
CA VAL A 229 -2.25 7.60 -4.82
C VAL A 229 -2.41 6.79 -6.10
N THR A 230 -1.39 5.98 -6.42
CA THR A 230 -1.41 5.12 -7.60
C THR A 230 -1.67 3.67 -7.20
N THR A 231 -2.64 3.03 -7.86
CA THR A 231 -3.14 1.69 -7.48
C THR A 231 -3.41 0.82 -8.70
N THR A 232 -2.66 1.00 -9.78
CA THR A 232 -2.89 0.26 -11.02
C THR A 232 -1.93 -0.93 -11.16
N SER A 233 -2.25 -1.83 -12.06
CA SER A 233 -1.37 -2.93 -12.48
C SER A 233 -0.55 -2.58 -13.73
N SER A 234 -0.33 -1.30 -14.01
CA SER A 234 0.35 -0.85 -15.21
C SER A 234 1.79 -1.37 -15.29
N ARG A 235 2.26 -1.58 -16.51
CA ARG A 235 3.65 -1.89 -16.84
C ARG A 235 4.31 -0.79 -17.67
N GLU A 236 3.58 0.31 -17.85
CA GLU A 236 4.04 1.50 -18.56
C GLU A 236 3.70 2.72 -17.70
N PRO A 237 4.54 3.77 -17.71
CA PRO A 237 4.30 4.99 -16.95
C PRO A 237 2.98 5.63 -17.36
N LEU A 238 2.10 5.84 -16.39
CA LEU A 238 0.86 6.57 -16.55
C LEU A 238 1.04 8.05 -16.19
N LEU A 239 1.76 8.35 -15.11
CA LEU A 239 2.21 9.70 -14.78
C LEU A 239 3.55 9.95 -15.47
N LYS A 240 3.53 10.72 -16.55
CA LYS A 240 4.69 10.93 -17.41
C LYS A 240 5.40 12.23 -17.03
N TYR A 241 6.73 12.18 -17.08
CA TYR A 241 7.57 13.37 -17.07
C TYR A 241 7.50 14.05 -18.44
N THR A 242 7.18 15.34 -18.46
CA THR A 242 7.13 16.13 -19.70
C THR A 242 8.22 17.20 -19.69
N ALA A 243 8.59 17.74 -20.87
CA ALA A 243 9.56 18.84 -20.95
C ALA A 243 9.05 20.12 -20.24
N ALA A 244 7.73 20.28 -20.07
CA ALA A 244 7.15 21.32 -19.24
C ALA A 244 7.46 21.10 -17.75
N ASP A 245 7.71 19.86 -17.33
CA ASP A 245 8.07 19.51 -15.96
C ASP A 245 9.53 19.89 -15.65
N ALA A 246 10.40 19.96 -16.67
CA ALA A 246 11.75 20.50 -16.54
C ALA A 246 11.75 21.99 -16.16
N ASP A 247 10.67 22.72 -16.44
CA ASP A 247 10.49 24.15 -16.12
C ASP A 247 9.56 24.36 -14.90
N ASN A 248 9.55 23.40 -13.93
CA ASN A 248 8.76 23.43 -12.70
C ASN A 248 7.23 23.41 -12.90
N SER A 249 6.69 22.49 -13.68
CA SER A 249 5.24 22.35 -13.83
C SER A 249 4.54 21.87 -12.54
N ILE A 250 5.25 21.16 -11.65
CA ILE A 250 4.81 20.92 -10.28
C ILE A 250 5.10 22.18 -9.47
N LYS A 251 4.18 23.14 -9.54
CA LYS A 251 4.32 24.49 -8.94
C LYS A 251 3.89 24.55 -7.49
N HIS A 252 3.50 23.43 -6.90
CA HIS A 252 2.97 23.34 -5.54
C HIS A 252 3.51 22.08 -4.84
N PRO A 253 3.51 22.02 -3.51
CA PRO A 253 3.86 20.81 -2.81
C PRO A 253 2.95 19.63 -3.19
N LEU A 254 3.57 18.51 -3.54
CA LEU A 254 2.89 17.28 -3.98
C LEU A 254 3.53 16.06 -3.31
N HIS A 255 2.70 15.18 -2.79
CA HIS A 255 3.10 13.82 -2.38
C HIS A 255 2.51 12.78 -3.31
N ILE A 256 3.30 11.78 -3.73
CA ILE A 256 2.82 10.64 -4.50
C ILE A 256 3.06 9.36 -3.69
N THR A 257 2.00 8.61 -3.42
CA THR A 257 2.03 7.28 -2.80
C THR A 257 1.86 6.22 -3.88
N CYS A 258 2.89 5.44 -4.16
CA CYS A 258 2.88 4.37 -5.17
C CYS A 258 2.57 3.03 -4.50
N ILE A 259 1.42 2.45 -4.86
CA ILE A 259 0.93 1.18 -4.31
C ILE A 259 0.85 0.08 -5.37
N GLY A 260 0.65 0.45 -6.63
CA GLY A 260 0.38 -0.52 -7.69
C GLY A 260 1.61 -1.29 -8.17
N SER A 261 2.80 -0.77 -7.95
CA SER A 261 4.07 -1.33 -8.40
C SER A 261 4.65 -2.31 -7.37
N ASP A 262 3.99 -3.43 -7.15
CA ASP A 262 4.33 -4.45 -6.14
C ASP A 262 4.99 -5.71 -6.71
N ALA A 263 5.36 -5.71 -8.00
CA ALA A 263 5.98 -6.83 -8.70
C ALA A 263 6.89 -6.34 -9.82
N THR A 264 7.93 -7.10 -10.10
CA THR A 264 8.92 -6.81 -11.16
C THR A 264 8.27 -6.47 -12.49
N GLY A 265 8.69 -5.35 -13.08
CA GLY A 265 8.20 -4.84 -14.36
C GLY A 265 6.83 -4.17 -14.30
N LYS A 266 6.23 -3.94 -13.13
CA LYS A 266 5.14 -3.00 -12.95
C LYS A 266 5.70 -1.59 -12.77
N MET A 267 4.98 -0.60 -13.28
CA MET A 267 5.40 0.80 -13.26
C MET A 267 4.20 1.71 -13.45
N GLU A 268 4.09 2.75 -12.66
CA GLU A 268 3.03 3.75 -12.76
C GLU A 268 3.59 5.16 -13.03
N LEU A 269 4.82 5.45 -12.60
CA LEU A 269 5.52 6.71 -12.80
C LEU A 269 6.60 6.61 -13.88
N ASP A 270 6.81 7.70 -14.62
CA ASP A 270 8.03 7.85 -15.43
C ASP A 270 9.26 7.87 -14.49
N PRO A 271 10.30 7.08 -14.77
CA PRO A 271 11.53 7.05 -13.96
C PRO A 271 12.17 8.43 -13.76
N LYS A 272 12.00 9.34 -14.71
CA LYS A 272 12.48 10.73 -14.61
C LYS A 272 11.71 11.53 -13.57
N LEU A 273 10.45 11.19 -13.29
CA LEU A 273 9.68 11.85 -12.24
C LEU A 273 10.28 11.55 -10.87
N ALA A 274 10.69 10.31 -10.63
CA ALA A 274 11.42 9.93 -9.41
C ALA A 274 12.74 10.72 -9.28
N ALA A 275 13.46 10.94 -10.38
CA ALA A 275 14.70 11.71 -10.39
C ALA A 275 14.53 13.21 -10.08
N THR A 276 13.31 13.74 -10.17
CA THR A 276 13.01 15.15 -9.84
C THR A 276 12.47 15.34 -8.43
N ALA A 277 12.24 14.24 -7.69
CA ALA A 277 11.72 14.32 -6.34
C ALA A 277 12.78 14.86 -5.35
N ASP A 278 12.33 15.71 -4.43
CA ASP A 278 13.18 16.20 -3.33
C ASP A 278 13.43 15.11 -2.29
N LEU A 279 12.49 14.16 -2.17
CA LEU A 279 12.58 13.06 -1.23
C LEU A 279 11.94 11.79 -1.80
N LEU A 280 12.73 10.71 -1.83
CA LEU A 280 12.28 9.36 -2.14
C LEU A 280 12.23 8.53 -0.87
N VAL A 281 11.08 7.95 -0.58
CA VAL A 281 10.88 7.05 0.57
C VAL A 281 10.40 5.70 0.05
N ALA A 282 10.91 4.60 0.61
CA ALA A 282 10.42 3.26 0.30
C ALA A 282 10.13 2.48 1.59
N ASP A 283 9.22 1.54 1.51
CA ASP A 283 9.00 0.60 2.61
C ASP A 283 10.22 -0.32 2.84
N CYS A 284 10.95 -0.67 1.76
CA CYS A 284 12.22 -1.38 1.79
C CYS A 284 13.06 -0.98 0.58
N SER A 285 14.24 -0.39 0.80
CA SER A 285 15.13 0.09 -0.27
C SER A 285 15.62 -1.02 -1.20
N LEU A 286 15.93 -2.19 -0.68
CA LEU A 286 16.35 -3.35 -1.49
C LEU A 286 15.18 -3.90 -2.32
N GLN A 287 13.99 -3.94 -1.76
CA GLN A 287 12.83 -4.50 -2.45
C GLN A 287 12.33 -3.56 -3.56
N THR A 288 12.34 -2.24 -3.36
CA THR A 288 12.00 -1.26 -4.42
C THR A 288 12.98 -1.33 -5.60
N ALA A 289 14.25 -1.66 -5.36
CA ALA A 289 15.25 -1.82 -6.41
C ALA A 289 15.03 -3.05 -7.31
N GLU A 290 14.32 -4.06 -6.81
CA GLU A 290 14.09 -5.32 -7.52
C GLU A 290 12.70 -5.42 -8.14
N ARG A 291 11.70 -4.72 -7.57
CA ARG A 291 10.29 -4.93 -7.90
C ARG A 291 9.35 -3.80 -7.50
N GLY A 292 9.84 -2.63 -7.17
CA GLY A 292 9.06 -1.45 -6.79
C GLY A 292 9.04 -0.37 -7.86
N GLU A 293 8.44 0.76 -7.54
CA GLU A 293 8.30 1.88 -8.46
C GLU A 293 9.64 2.51 -8.85
N PHE A 294 10.69 2.39 -8.01
CA PHE A 294 11.99 2.96 -8.31
C PHE A 294 12.93 2.02 -9.07
N GLU A 295 12.48 0.77 -9.39
CA GLU A 295 13.29 -0.25 -10.08
C GLU A 295 13.95 0.31 -11.35
N ASP A 296 13.18 0.93 -12.23
CA ASP A 296 13.67 1.43 -13.52
C ASP A 296 14.49 2.72 -13.38
N ALA A 297 14.16 3.60 -12.44
CA ALA A 297 14.95 4.79 -12.15
C ALA A 297 16.36 4.43 -11.65
N LEU A 298 16.46 3.41 -10.80
CA LEU A 298 17.73 2.86 -10.29
C LEU A 298 18.51 2.15 -11.40
N LYS A 299 17.88 1.31 -12.22
CA LYS A 299 18.51 0.64 -13.36
C LYS A 299 19.07 1.63 -14.41
N GLN A 300 18.37 2.72 -14.66
CA GLN A 300 18.80 3.79 -15.55
C GLN A 300 19.80 4.75 -14.92
N GLN A 301 20.19 4.54 -13.65
CA GLN A 301 21.09 5.41 -12.91
C GLN A 301 20.62 6.88 -12.83
N LEU A 302 19.30 7.09 -12.85
CA LEU A 302 18.69 8.38 -12.63
C LEU A 302 18.60 8.73 -11.14
N VAL A 303 18.61 7.70 -10.29
CA VAL A 303 18.52 7.76 -8.83
C VAL A 303 19.56 6.79 -8.25
N GLU A 304 20.20 7.18 -7.17
CA GLU A 304 21.11 6.29 -6.41
C GLU A 304 20.33 5.61 -5.26
N LEU A 305 20.60 4.34 -5.01
CA LEU A 305 19.90 3.58 -3.96
C LEU A 305 20.06 4.22 -2.57
N ASP A 306 21.23 4.80 -2.29
CA ASP A 306 21.52 5.47 -1.01
C ASP A 306 20.70 6.76 -0.82
N SER A 307 20.11 7.32 -1.88
CA SER A 307 19.19 8.47 -1.79
C SER A 307 17.77 8.07 -1.42
N VAL A 308 17.42 6.79 -1.50
CA VAL A 308 16.10 6.27 -1.10
C VAL A 308 16.08 6.02 0.40
N VAL A 309 15.25 6.76 1.11
CA VAL A 309 15.11 6.65 2.56
C VAL A 309 14.11 5.57 2.92
N GLU A 310 14.46 4.62 3.78
CA GLU A 310 13.50 3.64 4.27
C GLU A 310 12.50 4.29 5.24
N LEU A 311 11.22 3.92 5.13
CA LEU A 311 10.12 4.52 5.89
C LEU A 311 10.38 4.51 7.41
N GLY A 312 10.90 3.42 7.96
CA GLY A 312 11.21 3.35 9.39
C GLY A 312 12.29 4.35 9.82
N LYS A 313 13.35 4.51 9.01
CA LYS A 313 14.38 5.53 9.26
C LYS A 313 13.86 6.95 9.10
N PHE A 314 12.92 7.15 8.16
CA PHE A 314 12.25 8.44 8.01
C PHE A 314 11.43 8.77 9.26
N ILE A 315 10.64 7.83 9.77
CA ILE A 315 9.85 8.01 11.01
C ILE A 315 10.74 8.37 12.20
N GLU A 316 11.88 7.68 12.38
CA GLU A 316 12.83 7.98 13.45
C GLU A 316 13.37 9.42 13.37
N ARG A 317 13.72 9.87 12.17
CA ARG A 317 14.21 11.25 11.94
C ARG A 317 13.13 12.27 12.25
N GLU A 318 11.90 12.08 11.78
CA GLU A 318 10.78 12.96 12.04
C GLU A 318 10.45 13.08 13.53
N GLU A 319 10.44 11.97 14.26
CA GLU A 319 10.23 11.98 15.71
C GLU A 319 11.33 12.77 16.46
N LEU A 320 12.57 12.71 15.97
CA LEU A 320 13.68 13.48 16.50
C LEU A 320 13.57 14.97 16.14
N HIS A 321 13.14 15.32 14.91
CA HIS A 321 12.98 16.71 14.45
C HIS A 321 11.81 17.41 15.15
N ARG A 322 10.65 16.76 15.25
CA ARG A 322 9.49 17.31 16.00
C ARG A 322 9.81 17.63 17.46
N LYS A 323 10.76 16.91 18.06
CA LYS A 323 11.28 17.20 19.41
C LYS A 323 12.24 18.40 19.45
N ARG A 324 12.77 18.85 18.31
CA ARG A 324 13.77 19.90 18.23
C ARG A 324 13.26 21.24 17.71
N ASP A 325 12.59 21.33 16.58
CA ASP A 325 12.44 22.62 15.88
C ASP A 325 11.11 22.94 15.20
N GLY A 326 10.17 22.05 15.05
CA GLY A 326 8.79 22.36 14.58
C GLY A 326 8.67 23.09 13.23
N LYS A 327 9.63 22.94 12.31
CA LYS A 327 9.55 23.55 10.97
C LYS A 327 9.17 22.50 9.95
N ASP A 328 8.15 22.82 9.15
CA ASP A 328 7.82 22.12 7.91
C ASP A 328 9.02 22.21 6.95
N ASP A 329 9.46 21.04 6.47
CA ASP A 329 10.43 20.96 5.39
C ASP A 329 9.77 21.39 4.07
N ASP A 330 10.44 22.24 3.32
CA ASP A 330 9.93 22.86 2.08
C ASP A 330 10.00 21.91 0.86
N CYS A 331 9.86 20.59 1.09
CA CYS A 331 9.85 19.60 0.01
C CYS A 331 8.67 19.84 -0.95
N ARG A 332 8.97 20.06 -2.22
CA ARG A 332 7.95 20.28 -3.25
C ARG A 332 7.37 18.97 -3.79
N LEU A 333 8.23 17.98 -4.03
CA LEU A 333 7.82 16.66 -4.51
C LEU A 333 8.40 15.57 -3.60
N THR A 334 7.52 14.80 -2.97
CA THR A 334 7.89 13.61 -2.24
C THR A 334 7.22 12.39 -2.87
N ILE A 335 7.94 11.27 -2.98
CA ILE A 335 7.39 10.02 -3.52
C ILE A 335 7.65 8.90 -2.51
N PHE A 336 6.60 8.14 -2.21
CA PHE A 336 6.67 6.94 -1.39
C PHE A 336 6.32 5.70 -2.22
N ASP A 337 7.21 4.71 -2.22
CA ASP A 337 6.99 3.40 -2.84
C ASP A 337 6.71 2.33 -1.79
N SER A 338 5.61 1.60 -1.98
CA SER A 338 5.21 0.47 -1.14
C SER A 338 5.14 -0.82 -1.95
N SER A 339 6.22 -1.54 -1.97
CA SER A 339 6.30 -2.89 -2.59
C SER A 339 5.76 -4.02 -1.69
N GLY A 340 5.42 -3.69 -0.44
CA GLY A 340 4.81 -4.58 0.55
C GLY A 340 5.80 -5.47 1.29
N VAL A 341 6.15 -5.11 2.52
CA VAL A 341 7.09 -5.84 3.39
C VAL A 341 6.35 -6.74 4.37
N ALA A 342 6.90 -7.92 4.68
CA ALA A 342 6.29 -8.90 5.57
C ALA A 342 5.96 -8.37 6.98
N VAL A 343 6.62 -7.30 7.45
CA VAL A 343 6.31 -6.68 8.74
C VAL A 343 4.86 -6.20 8.80
N GLN A 344 4.31 -5.69 7.69
CA GLN A 344 2.91 -5.25 7.62
C GLN A 344 1.96 -6.43 7.80
N ASP A 345 2.27 -7.58 7.17
CA ASP A 345 1.49 -8.81 7.27
C ASP A 345 1.53 -9.37 8.71
N CYS A 346 2.71 -9.32 9.35
CA CYS A 346 2.86 -9.76 10.74
C CYS A 346 2.07 -8.89 11.73
N VAL A 347 2.08 -7.58 11.52
CA VAL A 347 1.37 -6.62 12.37
C VAL A 347 -0.14 -6.87 12.33
N ILE A 348 -0.74 -6.91 11.15
CA ILE A 348 -2.19 -7.08 11.04
C ILE A 348 -2.64 -8.46 11.51
N ALA A 349 -1.88 -9.52 11.21
CA ALA A 349 -2.20 -10.88 11.69
C ALA A 349 -2.17 -10.97 13.22
N ALA A 350 -1.18 -10.34 13.86
CA ALA A 350 -1.09 -10.28 15.32
C ALA A 350 -2.28 -9.54 15.92
N MET A 351 -2.66 -8.39 15.36
CA MET A 351 -3.79 -7.59 15.85
C MET A 351 -5.12 -8.37 15.77
N VAL A 352 -5.37 -9.04 14.64
CA VAL A 352 -6.58 -9.88 14.51
C VAL A 352 -6.57 -11.02 15.51
N ASN A 353 -5.45 -11.71 15.68
CA ASN A 353 -5.32 -12.80 16.63
C ASN A 353 -5.49 -12.34 18.09
N GLU A 354 -4.96 -11.18 18.46
CA GLU A 354 -5.14 -10.59 19.80
C GLU A 354 -6.61 -10.23 20.06
N ALA A 355 -7.29 -9.66 19.08
CA ALA A 355 -8.72 -9.33 19.19
C ALA A 355 -9.60 -10.58 19.37
N LEU A 356 -9.25 -11.70 18.72
CA LEU A 356 -9.93 -12.99 18.90
C LEU A 356 -9.76 -13.53 20.32
N VAL A 357 -8.53 -13.55 20.82
CA VAL A 357 -8.22 -14.03 22.19
C VAL A 357 -8.98 -13.20 23.23
N GLN A 358 -9.10 -11.88 23.03
CA GLN A 358 -9.85 -11.01 23.94
C GLN A 358 -11.36 -11.31 23.94
N ARG A 359 -11.94 -11.74 22.80
CA ARG A 359 -13.36 -12.13 22.71
C ARG A 359 -13.66 -13.45 23.43
N GLU A 360 -12.68 -14.35 23.50
CA GLU A 360 -12.84 -15.67 24.14
C GLU A 360 -12.72 -15.64 25.66
N VAL A 361 -12.22 -14.55 26.25
CA VAL A 361 -12.13 -14.38 27.71
C VAL A 361 -13.48 -13.89 28.23
N PRO A 362 -14.25 -14.72 28.99
CA PRO A 362 -15.52 -14.29 29.57
C PRO A 362 -15.28 -13.13 30.55
N MET A 363 -16.06 -12.08 30.46
CA MET A 363 -16.11 -11.01 31.46
C MET A 363 -16.62 -11.53 32.83
#